data_165bd138eec0acdac984119bc932ebc3
#
_entry.id   165bd138eec0acdac984119bc932ebc3
#
_cell.length_a   1.000
_cell.length_b   1.000
_cell.length_c   1.000
_cell.angle_alpha   90.00
_cell.angle_beta   90.00
_cell.angle_gamma   90.00
#
_symmetry.space_group_name_H-M   'P 1'
#
loop_
_entity.id
_entity.type
_entity.pdbx_description
1 polymer ?
#
loop_
_entity_poly.entity_id
_entity_poly.type
_entity_poly.pdbx_seq_one_letter_code
_entity_poly.pdbx_strand_id
1 'polypeptide(L)'
;MPGRFGPSDFAACGRCGSDQVHPKLFVMGPIAGIDSDSRSYVCHLCGAEGLPIFFDTAEARAQFEREKKGIWDAEPKPSKKGVLSIPMLPIQTDPLIDIKMLDQIPIRVATVTGVHWDGARLVPTAYRASFQEYWDAIGGPRYNASRVFMLDLSGINRANPNFDVTRHLVKRCDVWLDSGGREPEEIMDGYMLDVERVIAGSKTLASLDAFAGLYGLSSEALPCLDWAGHVVWGDPREDRIDLRIVARRLRAIGFGSVCVMDLRRLGTELGPDPGLLGVLEGLDLEVYVGGGVQETDVPQLGERGLAGGVVDPFTPVIRDLLLKPPRDAVATEAIAPTPAPRSPPAPSSVPDPG
;
A
#
# COMPACT_ATOMS: atom_id res chain seq x y z
N MET A 1 6.29 -56.42 -3.99
CA MET A 1 5.65 -55.81 -5.17
C MET A 1 5.45 -54.34 -4.86
N PRO A 2 6.08 -53.37 -5.51
CA PRO A 2 5.84 -51.99 -5.25
C PRO A 2 4.55 -51.54 -5.94
N GLY A 3 3.56 -51.11 -5.16
CA GLY A 3 2.30 -50.60 -5.63
C GLY A 3 2.52 -49.40 -6.53
N ARG A 4 1.97 -49.46 -7.73
CA ARG A 4 1.83 -48.30 -8.65
C ARG A 4 0.91 -47.27 -7.99
N PHE A 5 1.44 -46.26 -7.39
CA PHE A 5 0.68 -45.01 -7.13
C PHE A 5 0.51 -44.32 -8.48
N GLY A 6 -0.56 -44.62 -9.18
CA GLY A 6 -1.08 -43.76 -10.22
C GLY A 6 -1.56 -42.45 -9.57
N PRO A 7 -1.68 -41.35 -10.32
CA PRO A 7 -2.34 -40.13 -9.79
C PRO A 7 -3.74 -40.59 -9.34
N SER A 8 -4.00 -40.51 -8.02
CA SER A 8 -5.34 -40.81 -7.54
C SER A 8 -6.25 -39.70 -8.03
N ASP A 9 -7.34 -40.04 -8.71
CA ASP A 9 -8.36 -39.12 -9.22
C ASP A 9 -9.04 -38.32 -8.09
N PHE A 10 -8.64 -38.54 -6.84
CA PHE A 10 -9.25 -37.96 -5.64
C PHE A 10 -8.25 -37.19 -4.77
N ALA A 11 -7.34 -36.45 -5.41
CA ALA A 11 -6.45 -35.54 -4.70
C ALA A 11 -7.06 -34.12 -4.56
N ALA A 12 -6.78 -33.45 -3.44
CA ALA A 12 -7.14 -32.04 -3.26
C ALA A 12 -6.04 -31.27 -2.53
N CYS A 13 -5.99 -29.99 -2.78
CA CYS A 13 -5.11 -29.07 -2.07
C CYS A 13 -5.51 -29.00 -0.59
N GLY A 14 -4.60 -29.33 0.32
CA GLY A 14 -4.85 -29.27 1.76
C GLY A 14 -5.20 -27.88 2.26
N ARG A 15 -4.83 -26.84 1.51
CA ARG A 15 -5.04 -25.44 1.87
C ARG A 15 -6.42 -24.94 1.42
N CYS A 16 -6.79 -25.07 0.14
CA CYS A 16 -8.02 -24.49 -0.41
C CYS A 16 -9.05 -25.52 -0.85
N GLY A 17 -8.77 -26.82 -0.77
CA GLY A 17 -9.68 -27.89 -1.16
C GLY A 17 -9.77 -28.15 -2.67
N SER A 18 -9.13 -27.33 -3.52
CA SER A 18 -9.18 -27.47 -4.98
C SER A 18 -8.57 -28.80 -5.44
N ASP A 19 -9.16 -29.41 -6.48
CA ASP A 19 -8.64 -30.57 -7.19
C ASP A 19 -7.57 -30.21 -8.24
N GLN A 20 -7.32 -28.91 -8.47
CA GLN A 20 -6.31 -28.42 -9.43
C GLN A 20 -4.90 -28.52 -8.83
N VAL A 21 -4.49 -29.70 -8.43
CA VAL A 21 -3.15 -29.99 -7.91
C VAL A 21 -2.35 -30.78 -8.93
N HIS A 22 -1.18 -30.26 -9.29
CA HIS A 22 -0.32 -30.86 -10.28
C HIS A 22 1.08 -31.11 -9.70
N PRO A 23 1.74 -32.22 -10.10
CA PRO A 23 3.11 -32.46 -9.69
C PRO A 23 4.03 -31.35 -10.23
N LYS A 24 4.89 -30.82 -9.37
CA LYS A 24 5.92 -29.86 -9.77
C LYS A 24 7.02 -30.63 -10.52
N LEU A 25 7.09 -30.46 -11.83
CA LEU A 25 8.15 -31.05 -12.64
C LEU A 25 9.44 -30.24 -12.43
N PHE A 26 10.34 -30.74 -11.59
CA PHE A 26 11.70 -30.25 -11.55
C PHE A 26 12.46 -30.85 -12.75
N VAL A 27 12.78 -30.01 -13.74
CA VAL A 27 13.80 -30.33 -14.73
C VAL A 27 15.17 -30.06 -14.08
N MET A 28 15.57 -30.93 -13.18
CA MET A 28 16.98 -30.96 -12.73
C MET A 28 17.66 -32.12 -13.42
N GLY A 29 18.75 -31.84 -14.12
CA GLY A 29 19.61 -32.87 -14.65
C GLY A 29 20.13 -33.79 -13.53
N PRO A 30 20.61 -35.01 -13.81
CA PRO A 30 20.97 -36.00 -12.82
C PRO A 30 22.15 -35.52 -11.98
N ILE A 31 21.87 -35.10 -10.76
CA ILE A 31 22.90 -34.96 -9.73
C ILE A 31 23.01 -36.32 -9.03
N ALA A 32 24.11 -37.02 -9.28
CA ALA A 32 24.36 -38.32 -8.68
C ALA A 32 24.36 -38.21 -7.15
N GLY A 33 23.44 -38.92 -6.50
CA GLY A 33 23.42 -39.13 -5.03
C GLY A 33 22.28 -38.47 -4.25
N ILE A 34 21.31 -37.81 -4.90
CA ILE A 34 20.11 -37.32 -4.22
C ILE A 34 18.91 -38.15 -4.71
N ASP A 35 18.32 -38.88 -3.77
CA ASP A 35 17.11 -39.66 -4.01
C ASP A 35 15.95 -38.72 -4.35
N SER A 36 15.43 -38.77 -5.58
CA SER A 36 14.51 -37.82 -6.19
C SER A 36 13.03 -38.07 -5.84
N ASP A 37 12.72 -38.58 -4.67
CA ASP A 37 11.34 -38.98 -4.28
C ASP A 37 10.53 -37.87 -3.57
N SER A 38 11.04 -36.64 -3.50
CA SER A 38 10.21 -35.52 -3.04
C SER A 38 9.31 -34.98 -4.15
N ARG A 39 8.20 -35.66 -4.38
CA ARG A 39 7.12 -35.17 -5.26
C ARG A 39 6.41 -34.02 -4.56
N SER A 40 6.84 -32.78 -4.82
CA SER A 40 6.05 -31.63 -4.46
C SER A 40 4.97 -31.37 -5.52
N TYR A 41 3.80 -30.95 -5.07
CA TYR A 41 2.67 -30.56 -5.91
C TYR A 41 2.42 -29.07 -5.76
N VAL A 42 1.90 -28.46 -6.81
CA VAL A 42 1.47 -27.06 -6.81
C VAL A 42 -0.03 -27.02 -7.06
N CYS A 43 -0.74 -26.28 -6.26
CA CYS A 43 -2.15 -26.00 -6.48
C CYS A 43 -2.30 -24.81 -7.43
N HIS A 44 -2.88 -25.01 -8.61
CA HIS A 44 -3.09 -23.91 -9.57
C HIS A 44 -4.12 -22.85 -9.11
N LEU A 45 -4.97 -23.20 -8.14
CA LEU A 45 -5.95 -22.24 -7.62
C LEU A 45 -5.36 -21.28 -6.58
N CYS A 46 -4.52 -21.78 -5.65
CA CYS A 46 -4.03 -20.98 -4.53
C CYS A 46 -2.49 -20.87 -4.46
N GLY A 47 -1.76 -21.45 -5.42
CA GLY A 47 -0.31 -21.42 -5.45
C GLY A 47 0.38 -22.25 -4.34
N ALA A 48 -0.35 -22.91 -3.44
CA ALA A 48 0.24 -23.68 -2.36
C ALA A 48 1.07 -24.83 -2.88
N GLU A 49 2.30 -24.95 -2.42
CA GLU A 49 3.18 -26.09 -2.68
C GLU A 49 3.15 -27.06 -1.50
N GLY A 50 3.27 -28.35 -1.75
CA GLY A 50 3.30 -29.39 -0.74
C GLY A 50 2.66 -30.69 -1.21
N LEU A 51 2.43 -31.60 -0.27
CA LEU A 51 1.70 -32.84 -0.57
C LEU A 51 0.20 -32.56 -0.59
N PRO A 52 -0.51 -32.99 -1.64
CA PRO A 52 -1.98 -32.96 -1.65
C PRO A 52 -2.55 -33.94 -0.64
N ILE A 53 -3.80 -33.71 -0.23
CA ILE A 53 -4.56 -34.67 0.54
C ILE A 53 -5.20 -35.66 -0.46
N PHE A 54 -5.00 -36.94 -0.22
CA PHE A 54 -5.59 -38.01 -1.02
C PHE A 54 -6.81 -38.58 -0.30
N PHE A 55 -7.87 -38.80 -1.03
CA PHE A 55 -9.12 -39.37 -0.52
C PHE A 55 -9.39 -40.73 -1.15
N ASP A 56 -10.01 -41.61 -0.40
CA ASP A 56 -10.36 -42.96 -0.86
C ASP A 56 -11.57 -42.95 -1.81
N THR A 57 -12.41 -41.89 -1.73
CA THR A 57 -13.63 -41.77 -2.54
C THR A 57 -13.83 -40.34 -3.06
N ALA A 58 -14.56 -40.22 -4.16
CA ALA A 58 -14.96 -38.94 -4.74
C ALA A 58 -15.86 -38.13 -3.78
N GLU A 59 -16.69 -38.82 -3.00
CA GLU A 59 -17.61 -38.23 -2.03
C GLU A 59 -16.84 -37.56 -0.88
N ALA A 60 -15.81 -38.25 -0.35
CA ALA A 60 -14.96 -37.70 0.72
C ALA A 60 -14.21 -36.47 0.24
N ARG A 61 -13.67 -36.48 -1.00
CA ARG A 61 -13.04 -35.29 -1.61
C ARG A 61 -14.07 -34.17 -1.77
N ALA A 62 -15.24 -34.43 -2.31
CA ALA A 62 -16.28 -33.43 -2.53
C ALA A 62 -16.81 -32.85 -1.20
N GLN A 63 -16.84 -33.65 -0.14
CA GLN A 63 -17.17 -33.15 1.20
C GLN A 63 -16.10 -32.21 1.71
N PHE A 64 -14.82 -32.57 1.60
CA PHE A 64 -13.68 -31.69 1.99
C PHE A 64 -13.67 -30.37 1.19
N GLU A 65 -13.92 -30.46 -0.12
CA GLU A 65 -14.04 -29.30 -0.97
C GLU A 65 -15.18 -28.37 -0.51
N ARG A 66 -16.36 -28.94 -0.19
CA ARG A 66 -17.49 -28.15 0.35
C ARG A 66 -17.18 -27.53 1.71
N GLU A 67 -16.52 -28.23 2.61
CA GLU A 67 -16.11 -27.70 3.92
C GLU A 67 -15.12 -26.54 3.76
N LYS A 68 -14.12 -26.72 2.89
CA LYS A 68 -13.19 -25.63 2.57
C LYS A 68 -13.88 -24.46 1.87
N LYS A 69 -14.76 -24.75 0.92
CA LYS A 69 -15.54 -23.73 0.21
C LYS A 69 -16.52 -23.01 1.13
N GLY A 70 -17.14 -23.69 2.09
CA GLY A 70 -17.99 -23.08 3.11
C GLY A 70 -17.23 -22.08 3.99
N ILE A 71 -15.92 -22.28 4.22
CA ILE A 71 -15.06 -21.28 4.89
C ILE A 71 -14.83 -20.07 3.97
N TRP A 72 -14.82 -20.27 2.65
CA TRP A 72 -14.56 -19.22 1.65
C TRP A 72 -15.83 -18.44 1.26
N ASP A 73 -16.99 -19.11 1.28
CA ASP A 73 -18.29 -18.53 0.94
C ASP A 73 -19.04 -18.02 2.21
N ALA A 74 -18.42 -18.11 3.39
CA ALA A 74 -18.97 -17.53 4.60
C ALA A 74 -19.17 -16.03 4.40
N GLU A 75 -20.39 -15.53 4.66
CA GLU A 75 -20.67 -14.10 4.58
C GLU A 75 -19.63 -13.33 5.40
N PRO A 76 -19.01 -12.29 4.83
CA PRO A 76 -18.04 -11.49 5.54
C PRO A 76 -18.73 -10.93 6.79
N LYS A 77 -18.19 -11.25 7.97
CA LYS A 77 -18.69 -10.65 9.21
C LYS A 77 -18.52 -9.15 9.07
N PRO A 78 -19.60 -8.36 9.20
CA PRO A 78 -19.49 -6.91 9.09
C PRO A 78 -18.41 -6.42 10.07
N SER A 79 -17.43 -5.74 9.54
CA SER A 79 -16.38 -5.13 10.35
C SER A 79 -17.04 -4.20 11.37
N LYS A 80 -16.85 -4.46 12.67
CA LYS A 80 -17.31 -3.57 13.74
C LYS A 80 -16.46 -2.30 13.85
N LYS A 81 -15.42 -2.19 13.03
CA LYS A 81 -14.57 -1.00 12.90
C LYS A 81 -15.28 -0.01 11.97
N GLY A 82 -15.32 1.26 12.36
CA GLY A 82 -15.82 2.32 11.48
C GLY A 82 -15.08 2.30 10.14
N VAL A 83 -15.76 2.78 9.09
CA VAL A 83 -15.16 2.88 7.75
C VAL A 83 -14.00 3.86 7.79
N LEU A 84 -12.84 3.44 7.28
CA LEU A 84 -11.63 4.27 7.30
C LEU A 84 -11.60 5.23 6.11
N SER A 85 -11.30 6.49 6.38
CA SER A 85 -10.94 7.50 5.38
C SER A 85 -9.44 7.75 5.48
N ILE A 86 -8.69 7.41 4.44
CA ILE A 86 -7.23 7.43 4.46
C ILE A 86 -6.75 8.36 3.34
N PRO A 87 -6.31 9.59 3.64
CA PRO A 87 -5.78 10.50 2.62
C PRO A 87 -4.52 9.93 1.99
N MET A 88 -4.46 9.99 0.67
CA MET A 88 -3.30 9.58 -0.12
C MET A 88 -2.26 10.70 -0.18
N LEU A 89 -1.00 10.36 0.04
CA LEU A 89 0.16 11.24 -0.08
C LEU A 89 1.11 10.73 -1.16
N PRO A 90 0.93 11.08 -2.43
CA PRO A 90 1.92 10.82 -3.45
C PRO A 90 3.08 11.81 -3.30
N ILE A 91 4.24 11.30 -2.91
CA ILE A 91 5.41 12.12 -2.62
C ILE A 91 6.44 11.98 -3.73
N GLN A 92 6.85 13.12 -4.25
CA GLN A 92 7.98 13.23 -5.16
C GLN A 92 9.09 14.05 -4.50
N THR A 93 10.32 13.57 -4.65
CA THR A 93 11.52 14.36 -4.31
C THR A 93 12.17 14.82 -5.59
N ASP A 94 12.51 16.11 -5.63
CA ASP A 94 13.24 16.66 -6.75
C ASP A 94 14.73 16.26 -6.63
N PRO A 95 15.29 15.51 -7.59
CA PRO A 95 16.71 15.14 -7.57
C PRO A 95 17.64 16.32 -7.85
N LEU A 96 17.12 17.46 -8.28
CA LEU A 96 17.91 18.62 -8.76
C LEU A 96 18.15 19.70 -7.71
N ILE A 97 17.63 19.56 -6.50
CA ILE A 97 17.99 20.52 -5.44
C ILE A 97 19.38 20.12 -4.94
N ASP A 98 20.35 20.89 -5.40
CA ASP A 98 21.77 20.76 -5.14
C ASP A 98 22.04 20.81 -3.62
N ILE A 99 22.59 19.73 -3.09
CA ILE A 99 22.88 19.48 -1.67
C ILE A 99 23.92 20.47 -1.11
N LYS A 100 24.44 21.40 -1.90
CA LYS A 100 25.63 22.21 -1.58
C LYS A 100 25.43 23.34 -0.59
N MET A 101 24.23 23.62 -0.11
CA MET A 101 24.00 24.89 0.61
C MET A 101 23.50 24.80 2.04
N LEU A 102 23.46 23.65 2.69
CA LEU A 102 23.02 23.57 4.09
C LEU A 102 23.89 22.59 4.89
N ASP A 103 24.69 23.13 5.79
CA ASP A 103 25.41 22.39 6.85
C ASP A 103 24.48 21.70 7.87
N GLN A 104 23.20 21.62 7.58
CA GLN A 104 22.19 20.92 8.36
C GLN A 104 21.41 20.00 7.42
N ILE A 105 21.42 18.72 7.73
CA ILE A 105 20.75 17.56 7.13
C ILE A 105 19.83 17.94 5.97
N PRO A 106 20.13 17.59 4.71
CA PRO A 106 19.32 17.98 3.57
C PRO A 106 17.95 17.32 3.70
N ILE A 107 16.97 18.05 4.23
CA ILE A 107 15.57 17.73 4.01
C ILE A 107 15.39 17.92 2.51
N ARG A 108 15.42 16.84 1.74
CA ARG A 108 15.01 16.87 0.34
C ARG A 108 13.64 17.50 0.33
N VAL A 109 13.45 18.61 -0.38
CA VAL A 109 12.16 19.29 -0.44
C VAL A 109 11.17 18.32 -1.07
N ALA A 110 10.38 17.67 -0.22
CA ALA A 110 9.36 16.74 -0.65
C ALA A 110 8.15 17.56 -1.09
N THR A 111 7.61 17.19 -2.25
CA THR A 111 6.40 17.78 -2.81
C THR A 111 5.32 16.71 -2.82
N VAL A 112 4.14 17.02 -2.28
CA VAL A 112 2.93 16.23 -2.51
C VAL A 112 2.36 16.64 -3.86
N THR A 113 2.07 15.68 -4.73
CA THR A 113 1.58 15.93 -6.07
C THR A 113 0.31 15.14 -6.35
N GLY A 114 -0.60 15.69 -7.13
CA GLY A 114 -1.64 14.89 -7.74
C GLY A 114 -1.01 13.89 -8.70
N VAL A 115 -1.65 12.74 -8.90
CA VAL A 115 -1.15 11.67 -9.77
C VAL A 115 -2.24 11.14 -10.66
N HIS A 116 -1.87 10.68 -11.85
CA HIS A 116 -2.70 9.91 -12.75
C HIS A 116 -1.89 8.76 -13.36
N TRP A 117 -2.58 7.81 -13.94
CA TRP A 117 -1.99 6.69 -14.65
C TRP A 117 -1.92 6.99 -16.15
N ASP A 118 -0.74 6.94 -16.76
CA ASP A 118 -0.55 7.19 -18.21
C ASP A 118 -0.65 5.91 -19.08
N GLY A 119 -0.93 4.77 -18.46
CA GLY A 119 -0.96 3.45 -19.10
C GLY A 119 0.28 2.60 -18.78
N ALA A 120 1.33 3.19 -18.22
CA ALA A 120 2.59 2.51 -17.88
C ALA A 120 3.12 2.85 -16.49
N ARG A 121 2.88 4.08 -15.99
CA ARG A 121 3.43 4.58 -14.73
C ARG A 121 2.54 5.65 -14.10
N LEU A 122 2.78 5.94 -12.83
CA LEU A 122 2.17 7.05 -12.12
C LEU A 122 2.88 8.36 -12.50
N VAL A 123 2.12 9.30 -13.07
CA VAL A 123 2.64 10.58 -13.55
C VAL A 123 2.07 11.71 -12.71
N PRO A 124 2.90 12.65 -12.21
CA PRO A 124 2.43 13.83 -11.49
C PRO A 124 1.51 14.72 -12.35
N THR A 125 0.46 15.26 -11.71
CA THR A 125 -0.42 16.27 -12.32
C THR A 125 0.13 17.69 -12.08
N ALA A 126 -0.65 18.71 -12.49
CA ALA A 126 -0.35 20.12 -12.19
C ALA A 126 -0.57 20.48 -10.71
N TYR A 127 -1.39 19.71 -9.97
CA TYR A 127 -1.63 19.96 -8.54
C TYR A 127 -0.41 19.60 -7.72
N ARG A 128 0.11 20.58 -6.98
CA ARG A 128 1.30 20.42 -6.12
C ARG A 128 1.18 21.28 -4.88
N ALA A 129 1.71 20.78 -3.77
CA ALA A 129 1.93 21.56 -2.55
C ALA A 129 3.26 21.10 -1.93
N SER A 130 3.94 21.98 -1.19
CA SER A 130 5.02 21.51 -0.35
C SER A 130 4.50 20.48 0.66
N PHE A 131 5.33 19.55 1.08
CA PHE A 131 4.94 18.56 2.08
C PHE A 131 4.40 19.23 3.35
N GLN A 132 5.03 20.31 3.80
CA GLN A 132 4.62 21.01 5.02
C GLN A 132 3.22 21.64 4.86
N GLU A 133 2.97 22.39 3.78
CA GLU A 133 1.65 23.00 3.51
C GLU A 133 0.55 21.95 3.44
N TYR A 134 0.82 20.83 2.77
CA TYR A 134 -0.12 19.75 2.62
C TYR A 134 -0.41 19.09 3.98
N TRP A 135 0.64 18.82 4.77
CA TRP A 135 0.49 18.22 6.09
C TRP A 135 -0.27 19.16 7.05
N ASP A 136 0.02 20.45 7.04
CA ASP A 136 -0.70 21.44 7.86
C ASP A 136 -2.20 21.50 7.50
N ALA A 137 -2.53 21.26 6.24
CA ALA A 137 -3.93 21.20 5.80
C ALA A 137 -4.65 19.94 6.31
N ILE A 138 -4.08 18.75 6.12
CA ILE A 138 -4.76 17.49 6.45
C ILE A 138 -4.55 17.03 7.89
N GLY A 139 -3.41 17.34 8.52
CA GLY A 139 -3.10 17.03 9.92
C GLY A 139 -3.71 18.02 10.91
N GLY A 140 -4.16 19.19 10.42
CA GLY A 140 -4.80 20.21 11.24
C GLY A 140 -6.21 19.84 11.71
N PRO A 141 -6.78 20.60 12.65
CA PRO A 141 -8.05 20.26 13.34
C PRO A 141 -9.28 20.19 12.40
N ARG A 142 -9.18 20.78 11.20
CA ARG A 142 -10.27 20.75 10.21
C ARG A 142 -10.40 19.43 9.45
N TYR A 143 -9.31 18.68 9.33
CA TYR A 143 -9.31 17.37 8.65
C TYR A 143 -8.93 16.25 9.61
N ASN A 144 -7.90 16.49 10.46
CA ASN A 144 -7.43 15.61 11.53
C ASN A 144 -7.05 14.20 11.04
N ALA A 145 -6.22 14.14 10.01
CA ALA A 145 -5.71 12.89 9.49
C ALA A 145 -4.82 12.18 10.53
N SER A 146 -5.31 11.08 11.09
CA SER A 146 -4.53 10.22 11.99
C SER A 146 -3.75 9.13 11.26
N ARG A 147 -4.07 8.89 9.99
CA ARG A 147 -3.45 7.88 9.13
C ARG A 147 -3.34 8.40 7.71
N VAL A 148 -2.28 7.99 7.00
CA VAL A 148 -2.07 8.36 5.59
C VAL A 148 -1.61 7.16 4.76
N PHE A 149 -1.98 7.15 3.48
CA PHE A 149 -1.48 6.21 2.48
C PHE A 149 -0.41 6.90 1.65
N MET A 150 0.85 6.67 1.99
CA MET A 150 1.99 7.30 1.33
C MET A 150 2.41 6.51 0.10
N LEU A 151 2.39 7.16 -1.08
CA LEU A 151 2.98 6.66 -2.31
C LEU A 151 4.33 7.32 -2.53
N ASP A 152 5.42 6.58 -2.41
CA ASP A 152 6.75 7.09 -2.78
C ASP A 152 6.96 6.97 -4.29
N LEU A 153 6.64 8.04 -5.02
CA LEU A 153 6.75 8.05 -6.48
C LEU A 153 8.19 7.86 -6.97
N SER A 154 9.17 8.17 -6.13
CA SER A 154 10.59 7.97 -6.47
C SER A 154 10.95 6.48 -6.36
N GLY A 155 10.47 5.81 -5.34
CA GLY A 155 10.60 4.36 -5.20
C GLY A 155 9.81 3.62 -6.30
N ILE A 156 8.53 3.94 -6.45
CA ILE A 156 7.64 3.29 -7.42
C ILE A 156 8.17 3.42 -8.85
N ASN A 157 8.48 4.64 -9.29
CA ASN A 157 8.86 4.89 -10.68
C ASN A 157 10.34 4.66 -10.98
N ARG A 158 11.23 4.73 -9.97
CA ARG A 158 12.69 4.77 -10.17
C ARG A 158 13.49 3.82 -9.27
N ALA A 159 12.84 2.99 -8.45
CA ALA A 159 13.50 2.12 -7.46
C ALA A 159 14.45 2.90 -6.52
N ASN A 160 14.09 4.12 -6.14
CA ASN A 160 14.88 4.97 -5.27
C ASN A 160 13.97 5.61 -4.20
N PRO A 161 13.53 4.84 -3.19
CA PRO A 161 12.59 5.31 -2.19
C PRO A 161 13.20 6.41 -1.32
N ASN A 162 12.34 7.33 -0.85
CA ASN A 162 12.71 8.44 0.02
C ASN A 162 12.25 8.20 1.46
N PHE A 163 13.05 7.49 2.21
CA PHE A 163 12.74 7.14 3.59
C PHE A 163 12.82 8.31 4.58
N ASP A 164 13.44 9.44 4.21
CA ASP A 164 13.55 10.58 5.12
C ASP A 164 12.18 11.23 5.40
N VAL A 165 11.33 11.32 4.37
CA VAL A 165 9.95 11.80 4.54
C VAL A 165 9.14 10.84 5.39
N THR A 166 9.29 9.54 5.17
CA THR A 166 8.63 8.49 5.95
C THR A 166 8.99 8.62 7.43
N ARG A 167 10.30 8.71 7.77
CA ARG A 167 10.76 8.92 9.16
C ARG A 167 10.19 10.16 9.83
N HIS A 168 9.86 11.16 9.05
CA HIS A 168 9.23 12.38 9.55
C HIS A 168 7.73 12.21 9.81
N LEU A 169 7.05 11.48 8.93
CA LEU A 169 5.60 11.22 9.03
C LEU A 169 5.23 10.28 10.18
N VAL A 170 5.97 9.20 10.37
CA VAL A 170 5.66 8.19 11.41
C VAL A 170 5.66 8.77 12.83
N LYS A 171 6.29 9.92 13.05
CA LYS A 171 6.25 10.65 14.32
C LYS A 171 4.95 11.44 14.54
N ARG A 172 4.08 11.51 13.54
CA ARG A 172 2.89 12.38 13.52
C ARG A 172 1.59 11.63 13.28
N CYS A 173 1.63 10.55 12.52
CA CYS A 173 0.46 9.76 12.16
C CYS A 173 0.86 8.32 11.82
N ASP A 174 -0.14 7.45 11.73
CA ASP A 174 0.01 6.11 11.20
C ASP A 174 0.31 6.19 9.69
N VAL A 175 1.35 5.51 9.23
CA VAL A 175 1.75 5.52 7.82
C VAL A 175 1.57 4.14 7.20
N TRP A 176 0.82 4.09 6.10
CA TRP A 176 0.76 2.97 5.18
C TRP A 176 1.66 3.30 3.99
N LEU A 177 2.80 2.63 3.87
CA LEU A 177 3.85 3.00 2.93
C LEU A 177 3.91 2.07 1.72
N ASP A 178 3.68 2.62 0.52
CA ASP A 178 4.12 2.03 -0.75
C ASP A 178 5.45 2.66 -1.16
N SER A 179 6.54 1.97 -0.85
CA SER A 179 7.90 2.38 -1.21
C SER A 179 8.30 1.98 -2.64
N GLY A 180 7.43 1.24 -3.35
CA GLY A 180 7.71 0.72 -4.68
C GLY A 180 8.70 -0.45 -4.70
N GLY A 181 8.81 -1.20 -3.60
CA GLY A 181 9.63 -2.41 -3.55
C GLY A 181 9.20 -3.44 -4.59
N ARG A 182 10.17 -4.11 -5.19
CA ARG A 182 9.98 -5.11 -6.25
C ARG A 182 10.13 -6.53 -5.75
N GLU A 183 10.89 -6.69 -4.67
CA GLU A 183 11.09 -7.96 -3.99
C GLU A 183 10.52 -7.88 -2.57
N PRO A 184 10.09 -9.00 -1.99
CA PRO A 184 9.53 -9.04 -0.63
C PRO A 184 10.42 -8.37 0.42
N GLU A 185 11.73 -8.55 0.33
CA GLU A 185 12.72 -7.99 1.26
C GLU A 185 12.77 -6.46 1.19
N GLU A 186 12.72 -5.87 -0.02
CA GLU A 186 12.69 -4.42 -0.22
C GLU A 186 11.43 -3.78 0.37
N ILE A 187 10.29 -4.49 0.29
CA ILE A 187 9.03 -4.03 0.90
C ILE A 187 9.15 -4.02 2.42
N MET A 188 9.81 -5.03 2.99
CA MET A 188 10.01 -5.15 4.44
C MET A 188 10.88 -4.04 5.03
N ASP A 189 11.73 -3.38 4.24
CA ASP A 189 12.52 -2.22 4.68
C ASP A 189 11.64 -1.10 5.26
N GLY A 190 10.38 -0.99 4.83
CA GLY A 190 9.41 -0.07 5.38
C GLY A 190 9.17 -0.25 6.89
N TYR A 191 9.16 -1.48 7.39
CA TYR A 191 8.97 -1.74 8.83
C TYR A 191 10.13 -1.25 9.69
N MET A 192 11.35 -1.15 9.14
CA MET A 192 12.49 -0.55 9.84
C MET A 192 12.32 0.96 10.06
N LEU A 193 11.26 1.56 9.51
CA LEU A 193 10.92 2.97 9.65
C LEU A 193 9.75 3.20 10.61
N ASP A 194 9.29 2.18 11.34
CA ASP A 194 8.14 2.22 12.25
C ASP A 194 6.82 2.58 11.54
N VAL A 195 6.63 2.19 10.27
CA VAL A 195 5.33 2.36 9.60
C VAL A 195 4.30 1.38 10.16
N GLU A 196 3.03 1.79 10.18
CA GLU A 196 1.93 0.92 10.62
C GLU A 196 1.75 -0.28 9.68
N ARG A 197 1.85 -0.04 8.35
CA ARG A 197 1.79 -1.08 7.32
C ARG A 197 2.73 -0.79 6.17
N VAL A 198 3.36 -1.82 5.65
CA VAL A 198 3.98 -1.78 4.33
C VAL A 198 2.96 -2.20 3.28
N ILE A 199 2.97 -1.50 2.14
CA ILE A 199 2.09 -1.75 1.01
C ILE A 199 2.89 -2.44 -0.08
N ALA A 200 2.36 -3.52 -0.59
CA ALA A 200 2.93 -4.26 -1.71
C ALA A 200 2.08 -4.01 -2.96
N GLY A 201 2.51 -3.08 -3.80
CA GLY A 201 1.83 -2.73 -5.04
C GLY A 201 2.07 -3.77 -6.14
N SER A 202 1.00 -4.30 -6.76
CA SER A 202 1.15 -5.26 -7.86
C SER A 202 1.88 -4.65 -9.06
N LYS A 203 1.77 -3.33 -9.30
CA LYS A 203 2.49 -2.62 -10.37
C LYS A 203 4.02 -2.67 -10.26
N THR A 204 4.56 -2.98 -9.09
CA THR A 204 6.01 -3.11 -8.88
C THR A 204 6.45 -4.56 -8.66
N LEU A 205 5.56 -5.42 -8.19
CA LEU A 205 5.82 -6.85 -8.02
C LEU A 205 5.70 -7.60 -9.34
N ALA A 206 6.59 -8.58 -9.55
CA ALA A 206 6.62 -9.33 -10.80
C ALA A 206 5.36 -10.17 -11.02
N SER A 207 4.80 -10.78 -9.96
CA SER A 207 3.70 -11.73 -10.07
C SER A 207 2.95 -11.91 -8.75
N LEU A 208 1.88 -12.68 -8.81
CA LEU A 208 1.13 -13.09 -7.63
C LEU A 208 1.96 -13.94 -6.64
N ASP A 209 2.95 -14.69 -7.13
CA ASP A 209 3.79 -15.54 -6.26
C ASP A 209 4.68 -14.69 -5.32
N ALA A 210 5.03 -13.47 -5.71
CA ALA A 210 5.76 -12.54 -4.86
C ALA A 210 4.99 -12.22 -3.56
N PHE A 211 3.64 -12.17 -3.60
CA PHE A 211 2.83 -12.00 -2.39
C PHE A 211 2.95 -13.19 -1.42
N ALA A 212 3.14 -14.41 -1.92
CA ALA A 212 3.36 -15.56 -1.05
C ALA A 212 4.69 -15.46 -0.30
N GLY A 213 5.74 -15.01 -1.00
CA GLY A 213 7.04 -14.70 -0.39
C GLY A 213 6.91 -13.62 0.69
N LEU A 214 6.23 -12.52 0.37
CA LEU A 214 5.99 -11.43 1.31
C LEU A 214 5.23 -11.88 2.56
N TYR A 215 4.16 -12.68 2.41
CA TYR A 215 3.40 -13.20 3.54
C TYR A 215 4.26 -14.09 4.46
N GLY A 216 5.22 -14.81 3.88
CA GLY A 216 6.20 -15.60 4.64
C GLY A 216 7.10 -14.74 5.53
N LEU A 217 7.35 -13.46 5.15
CA LEU A 217 8.12 -12.50 5.94
C LEU A 217 7.22 -11.73 6.93
N SER A 218 6.03 -11.33 6.53
CA SER A 218 5.07 -10.61 7.37
C SER A 218 3.64 -10.83 6.93
N SER A 219 2.78 -11.27 7.86
CA SER A 219 1.32 -11.36 7.67
C SER A 219 0.61 -9.99 7.71
N GLU A 220 1.29 -8.93 8.18
CA GLU A 220 0.73 -7.59 8.36
C GLU A 220 0.88 -6.70 7.13
N ALA A 221 1.69 -7.14 6.13
CA ALA A 221 1.81 -6.43 4.87
C ALA A 221 0.44 -6.36 4.15
N LEU A 222 0.14 -5.23 3.52
CA LEU A 222 -1.10 -5.02 2.78
C LEU A 222 -0.86 -5.14 1.27
N PRO A 223 -1.34 -6.20 0.61
CA PRO A 223 -1.37 -6.26 -0.84
C PRO A 223 -2.19 -5.09 -1.41
N CYS A 224 -1.64 -4.42 -2.44
CA CYS A 224 -2.35 -3.41 -3.21
C CYS A 224 -2.43 -3.86 -4.67
N LEU A 225 -3.64 -4.17 -5.12
CA LEU A 225 -3.91 -4.56 -6.50
C LEU A 225 -4.16 -3.31 -7.33
N ASP A 226 -3.22 -2.97 -8.19
CA ASP A 226 -3.30 -1.83 -9.10
C ASP A 226 -4.15 -2.23 -10.31
N TRP A 227 -5.34 -1.61 -10.43
CA TRP A 227 -6.37 -2.00 -11.38
C TRP A 227 -6.49 -1.02 -12.55
N ALA A 228 -6.32 -1.54 -13.78
CA ALA A 228 -6.50 -0.77 -15.01
C ALA A 228 -7.45 -1.49 -16.01
N GLY A 229 -8.54 -2.10 -15.51
CA GLY A 229 -9.37 -3.05 -16.26
C GLY A 229 -8.86 -4.49 -16.16
N HIS A 230 -7.69 -4.65 -15.63
CA HIS A 230 -7.02 -5.89 -15.21
C HIS A 230 -6.02 -5.52 -14.11
N VAL A 231 -5.54 -6.48 -13.36
CA VAL A 231 -4.45 -6.26 -12.40
C VAL A 231 -3.16 -5.96 -13.16
N VAL A 232 -2.52 -4.83 -12.85
CA VAL A 232 -1.24 -4.42 -13.44
C VAL A 232 -0.12 -5.05 -12.61
N TRP A 233 0.77 -5.79 -13.27
CA TRP A 233 1.94 -6.39 -12.65
C TRP A 233 3.22 -5.68 -13.07
N GLY A 234 4.25 -5.77 -12.24
CA GLY A 234 5.58 -5.26 -12.56
C GLY A 234 6.22 -6.01 -13.75
N ASP A 235 5.92 -7.29 -13.93
CA ASP A 235 6.23 -8.01 -15.16
C ASP A 235 5.03 -7.93 -16.13
N PRO A 236 5.15 -7.24 -17.29
CA PRO A 236 4.07 -7.12 -18.25
C PRO A 236 3.69 -8.43 -18.95
N ARG A 237 4.49 -9.50 -18.75
CA ARG A 237 4.21 -10.84 -19.29
C ARG A 237 3.31 -11.66 -18.38
N GLU A 238 3.09 -11.18 -17.13
CA GLU A 238 2.22 -11.87 -16.19
C GLU A 238 0.78 -11.90 -16.72
N ASP A 239 0.11 -13.02 -16.48
CA ASP A 239 -1.24 -13.26 -17.00
C ASP A 239 -2.26 -12.26 -16.44
N ARG A 240 -3.21 -11.88 -17.30
CA ARG A 240 -4.37 -11.06 -16.92
C ARG A 240 -5.38 -11.91 -16.17
N ILE A 241 -5.12 -12.16 -14.90
CA ILE A 241 -5.98 -12.94 -14.04
C ILE A 241 -7.16 -12.09 -13.58
N ASP A 242 -8.34 -12.69 -13.48
CA ASP A 242 -9.53 -12.02 -12.93
C ASP A 242 -9.28 -11.57 -11.47
N LEU A 243 -9.74 -10.36 -11.13
CA LEU A 243 -9.51 -9.74 -9.82
C LEU A 243 -10.02 -10.59 -8.66
N ARG A 244 -11.17 -11.26 -8.82
CA ARG A 244 -11.74 -12.15 -7.80
C ARG A 244 -10.86 -13.39 -7.60
N ILE A 245 -10.24 -13.88 -8.65
CA ILE A 245 -9.30 -15.01 -8.56
C ILE A 245 -8.05 -14.57 -7.79
N VAL A 246 -7.49 -13.39 -8.12
CA VAL A 246 -6.35 -12.84 -7.39
C VAL A 246 -6.68 -12.64 -5.91
N ALA A 247 -7.82 -12.03 -5.60
CA ALA A 247 -8.26 -11.82 -4.22
C ALA A 247 -8.42 -13.14 -3.45
N ARG A 248 -9.02 -14.15 -4.08
CA ARG A 248 -9.12 -15.50 -3.48
C ARG A 248 -7.74 -16.11 -3.21
N ARG A 249 -6.80 -15.97 -4.13
CA ARG A 249 -5.43 -16.46 -3.93
C ARG A 249 -4.73 -15.72 -2.78
N LEU A 250 -4.89 -14.39 -2.66
CA LEU A 250 -4.38 -13.63 -1.52
C LEU A 250 -4.96 -14.15 -0.20
N ARG A 251 -6.27 -14.39 -0.17
CA ARG A 251 -6.93 -14.99 0.99
C ARG A 251 -6.37 -16.39 1.31
N ALA A 252 -6.14 -17.22 0.29
CA ALA A 252 -5.56 -18.56 0.46
C ALA A 252 -4.12 -18.52 0.96
N ILE A 253 -3.33 -17.53 0.54
CA ILE A 253 -1.99 -17.26 1.07
C ILE A 253 -2.09 -16.96 2.58
N GLY A 254 -3.14 -16.28 3.02
CA GLY A 254 -3.41 -15.97 4.43
C GLY A 254 -3.68 -14.50 4.71
N PHE A 255 -3.61 -13.62 3.71
CA PHE A 255 -3.91 -12.20 3.89
C PHE A 255 -5.35 -12.00 4.37
N GLY A 256 -5.54 -11.12 5.35
CA GLY A 256 -6.86 -10.73 5.88
C GLY A 256 -7.44 -9.48 5.22
N SER A 257 -6.60 -8.72 4.53
CA SER A 257 -6.98 -7.44 3.91
C SER A 257 -6.30 -7.24 2.57
N VAL A 258 -6.90 -6.38 1.73
CA VAL A 258 -6.38 -5.98 0.42
C VAL A 258 -6.77 -4.53 0.12
N CYS A 259 -5.89 -3.79 -0.51
CA CYS A 259 -6.22 -2.53 -1.16
C CYS A 259 -6.42 -2.78 -2.66
N VAL A 260 -7.39 -2.11 -3.28
CA VAL A 260 -7.54 -2.08 -4.74
C VAL A 260 -7.50 -0.64 -5.20
N MET A 261 -6.49 -0.30 -5.99
CA MET A 261 -6.28 1.05 -6.53
C MET A 261 -6.73 1.10 -7.98
N ASP A 262 -7.87 1.77 -8.25
CA ASP A 262 -8.31 1.98 -9.65
C ASP A 262 -7.47 3.07 -10.32
N LEU A 263 -6.44 2.64 -11.03
CA LEU A 263 -5.51 3.52 -11.73
C LEU A 263 -6.19 4.39 -12.80
N ARG A 264 -7.31 3.92 -13.38
CA ARG A 264 -8.05 4.65 -14.43
C ARG A 264 -8.77 5.88 -13.85
N ARG A 265 -9.09 5.84 -12.56
CA ARG A 265 -9.84 6.91 -11.87
C ARG A 265 -8.95 7.78 -10.97
N LEU A 266 -7.72 7.39 -10.78
CA LEU A 266 -6.77 8.11 -9.95
C LEU A 266 -6.60 9.56 -10.46
N GLY A 267 -6.87 10.54 -9.60
CA GLY A 267 -6.79 11.98 -9.91
C GLY A 267 -7.93 12.54 -10.76
N THR A 268 -9.02 11.78 -10.98
CA THR A 268 -10.13 12.20 -11.86
C THR A 268 -11.32 12.85 -11.14
N GLU A 269 -11.42 12.74 -9.84
CA GLU A 269 -12.59 13.19 -9.03
C GLU A 269 -13.92 12.52 -9.41
N LEU A 270 -13.90 11.42 -10.17
CA LEU A 270 -15.11 10.72 -10.63
C LEU A 270 -15.74 9.79 -9.59
N GLY A 271 -15.15 9.70 -8.40
CA GLY A 271 -15.53 8.71 -7.40
C GLY A 271 -15.13 7.29 -7.80
N PRO A 272 -15.35 6.29 -6.93
CA PRO A 272 -15.03 4.89 -7.21
C PRO A 272 -15.89 4.32 -8.34
N ASP A 273 -15.33 3.39 -9.12
CA ASP A 273 -16.07 2.74 -10.23
C ASP A 273 -17.14 1.79 -9.69
N PRO A 274 -18.44 2.02 -9.97
CA PRO A 274 -19.51 1.14 -9.49
C PRO A 274 -19.38 -0.29 -9.98
N GLY A 275 -18.83 -0.50 -11.18
CA GLY A 275 -18.57 -1.84 -11.72
C GLY A 275 -17.49 -2.57 -10.96
N LEU A 276 -16.40 -1.87 -10.61
CA LEU A 276 -15.34 -2.41 -9.77
C LEU A 276 -15.87 -2.72 -8.35
N LEU A 277 -16.64 -1.81 -7.74
CA LEU A 277 -17.23 -2.03 -6.42
C LEU A 277 -18.07 -3.31 -6.39
N GLY A 278 -18.88 -3.55 -7.43
CA GLY A 278 -19.67 -4.79 -7.55
C GLY A 278 -18.82 -6.06 -7.67
N VAL A 279 -17.57 -5.95 -8.12
CA VAL A 279 -16.61 -7.08 -8.10
C VAL A 279 -16.04 -7.31 -6.70
N LEU A 280 -15.83 -6.22 -5.94
CA LEU A 280 -15.20 -6.24 -4.63
C LEU A 280 -16.16 -6.63 -3.50
N GLU A 281 -17.45 -6.40 -3.69
CA GLU A 281 -18.49 -6.82 -2.74
C GLU A 281 -18.47 -8.34 -2.54
N GLY A 282 -18.55 -8.78 -1.29
CA GLY A 282 -18.58 -10.20 -0.95
C GLY A 282 -17.23 -10.93 -1.06
N LEU A 283 -16.10 -10.21 -1.22
CA LEU A 283 -14.80 -10.81 -1.02
C LEU A 283 -14.58 -11.10 0.48
N ASP A 284 -14.07 -12.28 0.80
CA ASP A 284 -13.72 -12.66 2.18
C ASP A 284 -12.37 -12.02 2.60
N LEU A 285 -12.32 -10.68 2.49
CA LEU A 285 -11.17 -9.84 2.83
C LEU A 285 -11.67 -8.48 3.33
N GLU A 286 -10.93 -7.84 4.21
CA GLU A 286 -11.10 -6.40 4.46
C GLU A 286 -10.60 -5.63 3.24
N VAL A 287 -11.50 -5.04 2.46
CA VAL A 287 -11.17 -4.37 1.20
C VAL A 287 -11.12 -2.86 1.40
N TYR A 288 -9.99 -2.26 1.00
CA TYR A 288 -9.82 -0.81 0.86
C TYR A 288 -9.81 -0.44 -0.61
N VAL A 289 -10.43 0.69 -0.98
CA VAL A 289 -10.53 1.14 -2.37
C VAL A 289 -9.92 2.52 -2.53
N GLY A 290 -9.11 2.70 -3.57
CA GLY A 290 -8.56 3.98 -3.96
C GLY A 290 -8.72 4.23 -5.46
N GLY A 291 -8.41 5.46 -5.89
CA GLY A 291 -8.54 5.92 -7.27
C GLY A 291 -9.86 6.63 -7.53
N GLY A 292 -9.80 7.96 -7.56
CA GLY A 292 -10.92 8.86 -7.73
C GLY A 292 -11.78 9.04 -6.48
N VAL A 293 -11.46 8.38 -5.38
CA VAL A 293 -12.23 8.41 -4.12
C VAL A 293 -12.10 9.77 -3.45
N GLN A 294 -13.24 10.32 -3.03
CA GLN A 294 -13.33 11.55 -2.24
C GLN A 294 -13.83 11.24 -0.83
N GLU A 295 -13.71 12.20 0.09
CA GLU A 295 -14.18 12.07 1.47
C GLU A 295 -15.69 11.73 1.54
N THR A 296 -16.45 12.27 0.62
CA THR A 296 -17.90 12.06 0.52
C THR A 296 -18.30 10.64 0.09
N ASP A 297 -17.39 9.91 -0.56
CA ASP A 297 -17.65 8.54 -1.03
C ASP A 297 -17.47 7.51 0.11
N VAL A 298 -16.63 7.82 1.11
CA VAL A 298 -16.21 6.87 2.14
C VAL A 298 -17.40 6.25 2.90
N PRO A 299 -18.44 6.98 3.33
CA PRO A 299 -19.61 6.37 3.98
C PRO A 299 -20.30 5.32 3.11
N GLN A 300 -20.44 5.58 1.79
CA GLN A 300 -21.06 4.63 0.86
C GLN A 300 -20.23 3.37 0.66
N LEU A 301 -18.89 3.47 0.73
CA LEU A 301 -18.03 2.29 0.71
C LEU A 301 -18.33 1.37 1.91
N GLY A 302 -18.56 1.96 3.09
CA GLY A 302 -18.96 1.21 4.28
C GLY A 302 -20.32 0.54 4.17
N GLU A 303 -21.30 1.21 3.59
CA GLU A 303 -22.64 0.65 3.32
C GLU A 303 -22.56 -0.59 2.41
N ARG A 304 -21.55 -0.63 1.54
CA ARG A 304 -21.25 -1.78 0.66
C ARG A 304 -20.39 -2.87 1.32
N GLY A 305 -20.07 -2.73 2.61
CA GLY A 305 -19.27 -3.69 3.36
C GLY A 305 -17.76 -3.59 3.14
N LEU A 306 -17.28 -2.49 2.53
CA LEU A 306 -15.85 -2.24 2.35
C LEU A 306 -15.26 -1.60 3.63
N ALA A 307 -13.98 -1.85 3.89
CA ALA A 307 -13.32 -1.44 5.11
C ALA A 307 -12.89 0.04 5.10
N GLY A 308 -12.72 0.64 3.92
CA GLY A 308 -12.35 2.05 3.81
C GLY A 308 -12.06 2.53 2.40
N GLY A 309 -11.85 3.85 2.31
CA GLY A 309 -11.43 4.53 1.09
C GLY A 309 -10.07 5.19 1.24
N VAL A 310 -9.21 5.00 0.23
CA VAL A 310 -7.98 5.77 0.05
C VAL A 310 -8.34 7.00 -0.78
N VAL A 311 -8.40 8.15 -0.11
CA VAL A 311 -8.90 9.42 -0.67
C VAL A 311 -7.82 10.06 -1.53
N ASP A 312 -8.19 10.52 -2.72
CA ASP A 312 -7.27 11.17 -3.65
C ASP A 312 -6.62 12.44 -3.04
N PRO A 313 -5.39 12.80 -3.43
CA PRO A 313 -4.59 13.80 -2.71
C PRO A 313 -5.10 15.24 -2.83
N PHE A 314 -5.80 15.59 -3.92
CA PHE A 314 -6.26 16.95 -4.18
C PHE A 314 -7.76 16.99 -4.44
N THR A 315 -8.56 16.38 -3.56
CA THR A 315 -10.02 16.50 -3.59
C THR A 315 -10.45 17.97 -3.41
N PRO A 316 -11.69 18.33 -3.76
CA PRO A 316 -12.22 19.67 -3.49
C PRO A 316 -12.06 20.09 -2.02
N VAL A 317 -12.24 19.17 -1.07
CA VAL A 317 -12.07 19.41 0.37
C VAL A 317 -10.63 19.79 0.69
N ILE A 318 -9.67 18.98 0.26
CA ILE A 318 -8.25 19.23 0.54
C ILE A 318 -7.76 20.52 -0.14
N ARG A 319 -8.19 20.77 -1.38
CA ARG A 319 -7.87 22.04 -2.08
C ARG A 319 -8.40 23.26 -1.32
N ASP A 320 -9.61 23.20 -0.79
CA ASP A 320 -10.18 24.30 0.02
C ASP A 320 -9.37 24.53 1.32
N LEU A 321 -8.87 23.46 1.93
CA LEU A 321 -7.99 23.56 3.11
C LEU A 321 -6.65 24.21 2.78
N LEU A 322 -6.06 23.87 1.64
CA LEU A 322 -4.79 24.46 1.18
C LEU A 322 -4.92 25.96 0.83
N LEU A 323 -6.09 26.38 0.35
CA LEU A 323 -6.36 27.78 0.05
C LEU A 323 -6.69 28.63 1.29
N LYS A 324 -7.07 28.03 2.39
CA LYS A 324 -7.44 28.68 3.65
C LYS A 324 -6.46 28.26 4.75
N PRO A 325 -5.32 28.95 4.90
CA PRO A 325 -4.38 28.61 5.97
C PRO A 325 -5.07 28.62 7.34
N PRO A 326 -4.56 27.86 8.32
CA PRO A 326 -5.15 27.78 9.66
C PRO A 326 -5.28 29.18 10.25
N ARG A 327 -6.46 29.48 10.84
CA ARG A 327 -6.74 30.80 11.44
C ARG A 327 -5.78 31.17 12.56
N ASP A 328 -5.08 30.19 13.11
CA ASP A 328 -4.15 30.35 14.24
C ASP A 328 -2.73 30.78 13.80
N ALA A 329 -2.44 30.83 12.51
CA ALA A 329 -1.16 31.36 11.99
C ALA A 329 -1.08 32.90 11.98
N VAL A 330 -2.15 33.59 12.39
CA VAL A 330 -2.25 35.07 12.33
C VAL A 330 -1.92 35.74 13.68
N ALA A 331 -1.43 35.04 14.67
CA ALA A 331 -1.06 35.62 15.98
C ALA A 331 0.39 35.34 16.39
N THR A 332 1.32 35.34 15.45
CA THR A 332 2.67 35.75 15.82
C THR A 332 2.70 37.28 15.65
N GLU A 333 2.19 37.98 16.69
CA GLU A 333 2.42 39.40 16.83
C GLU A 333 3.88 39.70 16.49
N ALA A 334 4.05 40.60 15.54
CA ALA A 334 5.35 41.16 15.27
C ALA A 334 5.93 41.62 16.63
N ILE A 335 6.92 40.88 17.11
CA ILE A 335 7.72 41.31 18.26
C ILE A 335 8.27 42.62 17.82
N ALA A 336 7.72 43.70 18.41
CA ALA A 336 8.21 45.04 18.18
C ALA A 336 9.73 45.03 18.43
N PRO A 337 10.54 45.59 17.54
CA PRO A 337 12.00 45.57 17.70
C PRO A 337 12.33 46.15 19.08
N THR A 338 13.01 45.38 19.88
CA THR A 338 13.52 45.82 21.17
C THR A 338 14.25 47.14 20.98
N PRO A 339 13.88 48.24 21.70
CA PRO A 339 14.54 49.49 21.53
C PRO A 339 16.04 49.31 21.81
N ALA A 340 16.87 49.84 20.93
CA ALA A 340 18.34 49.78 21.03
C ALA A 340 18.79 50.25 22.41
N PRO A 341 19.77 49.62 23.05
CA PRO A 341 20.29 50.06 24.34
C PRO A 341 20.78 51.47 24.24
N ARG A 342 20.32 52.35 25.13
CA ARG A 342 20.76 53.72 25.22
C ARG A 342 22.28 53.75 25.39
N SER A 343 22.96 54.53 24.57
CA SER A 343 24.40 54.77 24.66
C SER A 343 24.74 55.29 26.07
N PRO A 344 25.83 54.86 26.68
CA PRO A 344 26.26 55.33 27.98
C PRO A 344 26.55 56.85 27.90
N PRO A 345 26.27 57.60 28.96
CA PRO A 345 26.57 59.03 29.01
C PRO A 345 28.08 59.27 28.85
N ALA A 346 28.43 60.29 28.10
CA ALA A 346 29.81 60.69 27.90
C ALA A 346 30.49 61.00 29.26
N PRO A 347 31.77 60.64 29.41
CA PRO A 347 32.51 60.92 30.65
C PRO A 347 32.61 62.44 30.85
N SER A 348 32.23 62.89 32.06
CA SER A 348 32.42 64.31 32.48
C SER A 348 33.88 64.67 32.49
N SER A 349 34.23 65.80 31.82
CA SER A 349 35.55 66.36 31.83
C SER A 349 35.92 66.73 33.27
N VAL A 350 37.00 66.19 33.77
CA VAL A 350 37.63 66.58 35.01
C VAL A 350 38.37 67.90 34.73
N PRO A 351 38.21 68.93 35.56
CA PRO A 351 39.01 70.16 35.40
C PRO A 351 40.42 69.89 35.87
N ASP A 352 41.36 70.37 35.12
CA ASP A 352 42.80 70.36 35.40
C ASP A 352 43.13 71.21 36.62
N PRO A 353 43.90 70.74 37.60
CA PRO A 353 44.36 71.59 38.68
C PRO A 353 45.59 72.37 38.22
N GLY A 354 45.48 73.70 38.30
CA GLY A 354 46.59 74.61 38.14
C GLY A 354 47.68 74.61 39.22
#